data_4c48000428271c8d1568174c459ac616
#
_entry.id   4c48000428271c8d1568174c459ac616
#
_cell.length_a   1.000
_cell.length_b   1.000
_cell.length_c   1.000
_cell.angle_alpha   90.00
_cell.angle_beta   90.00
_cell.angle_gamma   90.00
#
_symmetry.space_group_name_H-M   'P 1'
#
loop_
_entity.id
_entity.type
_entity.pdbx_description
1 polymer ?
#
loop_
_entity_poly.entity_id
_entity_poly.type
_entity_poly.pdbx_seq_one_letter_code
_entity_poly.pdbx_strand_id
1 'polypeptide(L)'
;PEDPSLDPLAAAEGFVAAERGVETAEDALAGARDIIAERVAEDADTRAELRKLYSSRGLITSTVVKGHEEEGAKFRDYFEWSESGAAAPSHRVLAMLRGEEEGHLKVRIAPPEDDALGIARRRFVKGETPASAEVDAALVDGYRRLLGPSMETEMRATLKARADEEAIKVFAQNLRELLLAA
;
A
#
# COMPACT_ATOMS: atom_id res chain seq x y z
N PRO A 1 7.57 25.54 8.01
CA PRO A 1 7.80 26.27 9.26
C PRO A 1 8.58 27.52 8.93
N GLU A 2 8.12 28.61 9.50
CA GLU A 2 8.74 29.93 9.27
C GLU A 2 10.05 30.09 10.08
N ASP A 3 10.22 29.26 11.11
CA ASP A 3 11.42 29.20 11.93
C ASP A 3 12.11 27.83 11.85
N PRO A 4 13.26 27.71 11.17
CA PRO A 4 13.98 26.44 11.05
C PRO A 4 14.63 25.98 12.35
N SER A 5 14.75 26.86 13.38
CA SER A 5 15.32 26.54 14.68
C SER A 5 14.29 26.07 15.71
N LEU A 6 12.99 26.06 15.34
CA LEU A 6 11.92 25.67 16.23
C LEU A 6 12.10 24.21 16.68
N ASP A 7 12.16 23.99 17.98
CA ASP A 7 12.08 22.65 18.56
C ASP A 7 10.58 22.21 18.61
N PRO A 8 10.20 21.17 17.88
CA PRO A 8 8.81 20.72 17.83
C PRO A 8 8.28 20.29 19.20
N LEU A 9 9.11 19.67 20.03
CA LEU A 9 8.70 19.23 21.37
C LEU A 9 8.44 20.41 22.30
N ALA A 10 9.33 21.40 22.31
CA ALA A 10 9.11 22.61 23.08
C ALA A 10 7.89 23.40 22.60
N ALA A 11 7.64 23.43 21.28
CA ALA A 11 6.44 24.05 20.75
C ALA A 11 5.15 23.28 21.14
N ALA A 12 5.23 21.97 21.28
CA ALA A 12 4.12 21.12 21.68
C ALA A 12 3.66 21.34 23.14
N GLU A 13 4.53 21.85 24.02
CA GLU A 13 4.17 22.20 25.42
C GLU A 13 2.96 23.15 25.48
N GLY A 14 2.83 24.07 24.53
CA GLY A 14 1.70 24.99 24.43
C GLY A 14 0.36 24.36 24.10
N PHE A 15 0.33 23.09 23.74
CA PHE A 15 -0.87 22.33 23.36
C PHE A 15 -1.26 21.25 24.37
N VAL A 16 -0.54 21.17 25.50
CA VAL A 16 -0.91 20.26 26.60
C VAL A 16 -2.22 20.71 27.21
N ALA A 17 -3.19 19.80 27.27
CA ALA A 17 -4.55 20.03 27.78
C ALA A 17 -5.10 18.71 28.34
N ALA A 18 -4.80 18.43 29.63
CA ALA A 18 -5.20 17.19 30.27
C ALA A 18 -6.71 16.92 30.22
N GLU A 19 -7.52 17.97 30.27
CA GLU A 19 -8.99 17.87 30.14
C GLU A 19 -9.45 17.41 28.75
N ARG A 20 -8.55 17.40 27.75
CA ARG A 20 -8.79 16.92 26.37
C ARG A 20 -8.04 15.64 26.08
N GLY A 21 -7.42 15.03 27.10
CA GLY A 21 -6.66 13.79 26.95
C GLY A 21 -5.25 13.97 26.37
N VAL A 22 -4.73 15.21 26.35
CA VAL A 22 -3.34 15.52 25.95
C VAL A 22 -2.57 15.84 27.22
N GLU A 23 -1.91 14.87 27.79
CA GLU A 23 -1.29 14.99 29.13
C GLU A 23 0.15 15.52 29.06
N THR A 24 0.85 15.26 27.94
CA THR A 24 2.26 15.59 27.76
C THR A 24 2.50 16.31 26.43
N ALA A 25 3.68 16.94 26.27
CA ALA A 25 4.12 17.50 25.00
C ALA A 25 4.31 16.40 23.92
N GLU A 26 4.72 15.20 24.32
CA GLU A 26 4.82 14.04 23.45
C GLU A 26 3.45 13.63 22.91
N ASP A 27 2.40 13.63 23.73
CA ASP A 27 1.04 13.36 23.30
C ASP A 27 0.55 14.40 22.28
N ALA A 28 0.83 15.69 22.55
CA ALA A 28 0.51 16.77 21.64
C ALA A 28 1.23 16.61 20.29
N LEU A 29 2.50 16.27 20.32
CA LEU A 29 3.30 16.03 19.11
C LEU A 29 2.85 14.77 18.35
N ALA A 30 2.48 13.71 19.06
CA ALA A 30 1.90 12.50 18.46
C ALA A 30 0.58 12.83 17.76
N GLY A 31 -0.31 13.59 18.38
CA GLY A 31 -1.53 14.06 17.77
C GLY A 31 -1.30 14.92 16.51
N ALA A 32 -0.26 15.77 16.53
CA ALA A 32 0.13 16.56 15.36
C ALA A 32 0.63 15.65 14.21
N ARG A 33 1.41 14.60 14.52
CA ARG A 33 1.84 13.59 13.53
C ARG A 33 0.64 12.84 12.92
N ASP A 34 -0.35 12.46 13.72
CA ASP A 34 -1.58 11.82 13.23
C ASP A 34 -2.33 12.71 12.24
N ILE A 35 -2.50 13.99 12.56
CA ILE A 35 -3.15 14.96 11.65
C ILE A 35 -2.36 15.10 10.34
N ILE A 36 -1.03 15.15 10.40
CA ILE A 36 -0.18 15.21 9.20
C ILE A 36 -0.34 13.91 8.38
N ALA A 37 -0.31 12.76 9.03
CA ALA A 37 -0.47 11.45 8.38
C ALA A 37 -1.80 11.37 7.62
N GLU A 38 -2.91 11.80 8.23
CA GLU A 38 -4.23 11.87 7.60
C GLU A 38 -4.24 12.81 6.40
N ARG A 39 -3.70 14.03 6.54
CA ARG A 39 -3.63 15.00 5.44
C ARG A 39 -2.83 14.50 4.25
N VAL A 40 -1.70 13.81 4.51
CA VAL A 40 -0.89 13.19 3.46
C VAL A 40 -1.67 12.06 2.78
N ALA A 41 -2.38 11.23 3.56
CA ALA A 41 -3.16 10.12 3.05
C ALA A 41 -4.36 10.55 2.20
N GLU A 42 -4.90 11.75 2.43
CA GLU A 42 -6.03 12.33 1.70
C GLU A 42 -5.59 13.21 0.51
N ASP A 43 -4.29 13.55 0.39
CA ASP A 43 -3.80 14.43 -0.68
C ASP A 43 -4.02 13.80 -2.06
N ALA A 44 -4.86 14.45 -2.86
CA ALA A 44 -5.30 13.93 -4.16
C ALA A 44 -4.15 13.74 -5.16
N ASP A 45 -3.17 14.64 -5.15
CA ASP A 45 -2.04 14.59 -6.08
C ASP A 45 -1.06 13.49 -5.68
N THR A 46 -0.77 13.34 -4.37
CA THR A 46 0.03 12.23 -3.84
C THR A 46 -0.61 10.89 -4.20
N ARG A 47 -1.92 10.74 -4.00
CA ARG A 47 -2.65 9.54 -4.39
C ARG A 47 -2.59 9.28 -5.89
N ALA A 48 -2.70 10.31 -6.73
CA ALA A 48 -2.60 10.18 -8.19
C ALA A 48 -1.20 9.73 -8.65
N GLU A 49 -0.14 10.27 -8.05
CA GLU A 49 1.23 9.83 -8.34
C GLU A 49 1.49 8.41 -7.85
N LEU A 50 1.01 8.05 -6.66
CA LEU A 50 1.10 6.69 -6.12
C LEU A 50 0.34 5.68 -6.99
N ARG A 51 -0.87 5.98 -7.49
CA ARG A 51 -1.57 5.09 -8.44
C ARG A 51 -0.72 4.79 -9.66
N LYS A 52 -0.04 5.78 -10.22
CA LYS A 52 0.88 5.58 -11.36
C LYS A 52 2.06 4.70 -10.96
N LEU A 53 2.64 4.92 -9.77
CA LEU A 53 3.74 4.11 -9.26
C LEU A 53 3.31 2.65 -9.04
N TYR A 54 2.18 2.42 -8.37
CA TYR A 54 1.63 1.09 -8.14
C TYR A 54 1.32 0.36 -9.46
N SER A 55 0.73 1.06 -10.44
CA SER A 55 0.42 0.49 -11.76
C SER A 55 1.66 0.12 -12.56
N SER A 56 2.74 0.91 -12.47
CA SER A 56 3.95 0.72 -13.29
C SER A 56 5.03 -0.12 -12.62
N ARG A 57 5.17 -0.03 -11.29
CA ARG A 57 6.25 -0.64 -10.51
C ARG A 57 5.74 -1.51 -9.34
N GLY A 58 4.43 -1.67 -9.21
CA GLY A 58 3.85 -2.56 -8.19
C GLY A 58 4.27 -4.01 -8.45
N LEU A 59 4.81 -4.65 -7.42
CA LEU A 59 5.09 -6.08 -7.41
C LEU A 59 3.93 -6.80 -6.75
N ILE A 60 3.46 -7.88 -7.36
CA ILE A 60 2.62 -8.85 -6.68
C ILE A 60 3.54 -9.89 -6.06
N THR A 61 3.46 -10.05 -4.75
CA THR A 61 4.23 -11.03 -3.98
C THR A 61 3.29 -11.96 -3.27
N SER A 62 3.68 -13.24 -3.18
CA SER A 62 2.91 -14.27 -2.49
C SER A 62 3.82 -15.09 -1.61
N THR A 63 3.35 -15.39 -0.40
CA THR A 63 4.04 -16.28 0.55
C THR A 63 3.02 -17.23 1.16
N VAL A 64 3.48 -18.45 1.51
CA VAL A 64 2.62 -19.41 2.20
C VAL A 64 2.31 -18.95 3.63
N VAL A 65 1.10 -19.18 4.09
CA VAL A 65 0.74 -19.02 5.49
C VAL A 65 1.42 -20.11 6.29
N LYS A 66 2.16 -19.74 7.32
CA LYS A 66 2.91 -20.69 8.16
C LYS A 66 2.00 -21.80 8.70
N GLY A 67 2.38 -23.04 8.44
CA GLY A 67 1.63 -24.24 8.85
C GLY A 67 0.58 -24.70 7.83
N HIS A 68 0.43 -24.00 6.69
CA HIS A 68 -0.51 -24.37 5.61
C HIS A 68 0.17 -25.00 4.39
N GLU A 69 1.44 -25.42 4.52
CA GLU A 69 2.25 -25.95 3.42
C GLU A 69 1.66 -27.23 2.81
N GLU A 70 1.08 -28.11 3.63
CA GLU A 70 0.46 -29.35 3.19
C GLU A 70 -0.94 -29.11 2.60
N GLU A 71 -1.79 -28.37 3.32
CA GLU A 71 -3.16 -28.08 2.90
C GLU A 71 -3.19 -27.19 1.63
N GLY A 72 -2.25 -26.25 1.54
CA GLY A 72 -2.06 -25.35 0.42
C GLY A 72 -1.25 -25.92 -0.75
N ALA A 73 -0.92 -27.23 -0.76
CA ALA A 73 0.00 -27.82 -1.75
C ALA A 73 -0.35 -27.53 -3.21
N LYS A 74 -1.62 -27.31 -3.55
CA LYS A 74 -2.07 -26.92 -4.90
C LYS A 74 -1.60 -25.53 -5.32
N PHE A 75 -1.16 -24.69 -4.36
CA PHE A 75 -0.60 -23.35 -4.59
C PHE A 75 0.92 -23.31 -4.39
N ARG A 76 1.59 -24.46 -4.35
CA ARG A 76 3.02 -24.55 -4.03
C ARG A 76 3.90 -23.64 -4.90
N ASP A 77 3.55 -23.47 -6.15
CA ASP A 77 4.29 -22.61 -7.09
C ASP A 77 4.30 -21.14 -6.67
N TYR A 78 3.40 -20.75 -5.76
CA TYR A 78 3.24 -19.38 -5.24
C TYR A 78 3.62 -19.23 -3.77
N PHE A 79 4.24 -20.23 -3.15
CA PHE A 79 4.65 -20.18 -1.74
C PHE A 79 5.74 -19.14 -1.47
N GLU A 80 6.53 -18.84 -2.49
CA GLU A 80 7.54 -17.78 -2.48
C GLU A 80 7.63 -17.20 -3.91
N TRP A 81 6.76 -16.25 -4.21
CA TRP A 81 6.63 -15.69 -5.55
C TRP A 81 6.68 -14.18 -5.54
N SER A 82 7.32 -13.61 -6.57
CA SER A 82 7.35 -12.17 -6.81
C SER A 82 7.44 -11.88 -8.30
N GLU A 83 6.54 -11.07 -8.82
CA GLU A 83 6.59 -10.59 -10.21
C GLU A 83 5.96 -9.20 -10.34
N SER A 84 6.21 -8.53 -11.47
CA SER A 84 5.56 -7.25 -11.78
C SER A 84 4.05 -7.45 -11.92
N GLY A 85 3.25 -6.72 -11.14
CA GLY A 85 1.79 -6.73 -11.25
C GLY A 85 1.30 -6.27 -12.62
N ALA A 86 2.01 -5.34 -13.27
CA ALA A 86 1.68 -4.88 -14.61
C ALA A 86 1.80 -5.98 -15.68
N ALA A 87 2.79 -6.86 -15.54
CA ALA A 87 3.11 -7.92 -16.51
C ALA A 87 2.58 -9.30 -16.11
N ALA A 88 2.07 -9.46 -14.88
CA ALA A 88 1.60 -10.73 -14.37
C ALA A 88 0.44 -11.29 -15.23
N PRO A 89 0.55 -12.53 -15.75
CA PRO A 89 -0.54 -13.17 -16.46
C PRO A 89 -1.77 -13.37 -15.57
N SER A 90 -2.96 -13.21 -16.14
CA SER A 90 -4.23 -13.26 -15.42
C SER A 90 -4.43 -14.55 -14.62
N HIS A 91 -4.07 -15.71 -15.20
CA HIS A 91 -4.22 -16.98 -14.50
C HIS A 91 -3.36 -17.07 -13.23
N ARG A 92 -2.17 -16.44 -13.20
CA ARG A 92 -1.33 -16.38 -12.00
C ARG A 92 -1.90 -15.44 -10.95
N VAL A 93 -2.34 -14.26 -11.37
CA VAL A 93 -3.01 -13.31 -10.47
C VAL A 93 -4.20 -13.98 -9.79
N LEU A 94 -5.08 -14.62 -10.57
CA LEU A 94 -6.27 -15.31 -10.04
C LEU A 94 -5.89 -16.48 -9.13
N ALA A 95 -4.86 -17.25 -9.48
CA ALA A 95 -4.39 -18.36 -8.64
C ALA A 95 -3.88 -17.86 -7.27
N MET A 96 -3.07 -16.79 -7.24
CA MET A 96 -2.58 -16.22 -6.00
C MET A 96 -3.71 -15.64 -5.14
N LEU A 97 -4.63 -14.87 -5.74
CA LEU A 97 -5.76 -14.30 -5.02
C LEU A 97 -6.71 -15.39 -4.48
N ARG A 98 -6.90 -16.47 -5.24
CA ARG A 98 -7.66 -17.62 -4.77
C ARG A 98 -6.98 -18.34 -3.61
N GLY A 99 -5.65 -18.52 -3.67
CA GLY A 99 -4.88 -19.11 -2.57
C GLY A 99 -4.95 -18.29 -1.28
N GLU A 100 -5.05 -16.97 -1.40
CA GLU A 100 -5.28 -16.07 -0.28
C GLU A 100 -6.71 -16.18 0.26
N GLU A 101 -7.72 -16.20 -0.62
CA GLU A 101 -9.12 -16.36 -0.23
C GLU A 101 -9.38 -17.70 0.49
N GLU A 102 -8.68 -18.75 0.07
CA GLU A 102 -8.70 -20.06 0.74
C GLU A 102 -7.84 -20.11 2.03
N GLY A 103 -7.14 -19.03 2.37
CA GLY A 103 -6.35 -18.91 3.60
C GLY A 103 -4.96 -19.57 3.56
N HIS A 104 -4.48 -20.02 2.40
CA HIS A 104 -3.19 -20.69 2.25
C HIS A 104 -2.04 -19.77 1.88
N LEU A 105 -2.33 -18.63 1.23
CA LEU A 105 -1.36 -17.65 0.81
C LEU A 105 -1.58 -16.30 1.51
N LYS A 106 -0.50 -15.53 1.62
CA LYS A 106 -0.53 -14.08 1.88
C LYS A 106 -0.07 -13.38 0.62
N VAL A 107 -0.93 -12.58 0.01
CA VAL A 107 -0.63 -11.83 -1.21
C VAL A 107 -0.49 -10.36 -0.88
N ARG A 108 0.56 -9.74 -1.38
CA ARG A 108 0.80 -8.31 -1.25
C ARG A 108 1.05 -7.68 -2.61
N ILE A 109 0.55 -6.47 -2.80
CA ILE A 109 0.72 -5.72 -4.04
C ILE A 109 1.21 -4.31 -3.70
N ALA A 110 2.50 -4.08 -3.86
CA ALA A 110 3.11 -2.80 -3.53
C ALA A 110 4.36 -2.51 -4.37
N PRO A 111 4.68 -1.25 -4.67
CA PRO A 111 5.98 -0.86 -5.17
C PRO A 111 7.01 -0.88 -4.03
N PRO A 112 8.32 -0.69 -4.32
CA PRO A 112 9.32 -0.44 -3.29
C PRO A 112 8.89 0.74 -2.40
N GLU A 113 8.96 0.55 -1.08
CA GLU A 113 8.48 1.54 -0.10
C GLU A 113 9.19 2.90 -0.25
N ASP A 114 10.50 2.88 -0.49
CA ASP A 114 11.29 4.11 -0.66
C ASP A 114 10.83 4.95 -1.86
N ASP A 115 10.41 4.31 -2.96
CA ASP A 115 9.87 5.02 -4.12
C ASP A 115 8.54 5.69 -3.77
N ALA A 116 7.68 5.00 -3.03
CA ALA A 116 6.40 5.54 -2.60
C ALA A 116 6.57 6.68 -1.59
N LEU A 117 7.42 6.50 -0.58
CA LEU A 117 7.76 7.54 0.39
C LEU A 117 8.41 8.75 -0.30
N GLY A 118 9.26 8.52 -1.32
CA GLY A 118 9.88 9.56 -2.11
C GLY A 118 8.89 10.51 -2.78
N ILE A 119 7.72 10.02 -3.21
CA ILE A 119 6.64 10.85 -3.75
C ILE A 119 6.13 11.84 -2.69
N ALA A 120 5.76 11.32 -1.53
CA ALA A 120 5.22 12.13 -0.46
C ALA A 120 6.28 13.07 0.16
N ARG A 121 7.52 12.60 0.32
CA ARG A 121 8.64 13.42 0.84
C ARG A 121 8.88 14.68 0.00
N ARG A 122 8.94 14.55 -1.32
CA ARG A 122 9.12 15.71 -2.22
C ARG A 122 8.05 16.78 -2.04
N ARG A 123 6.86 16.38 -1.67
CA ARG A 123 5.71 17.26 -1.53
C ARG A 123 5.62 17.92 -0.15
N PHE A 124 5.85 17.16 0.91
CA PHE A 124 5.55 17.56 2.28
C PHE A 124 6.78 17.87 3.14
N VAL A 125 7.92 17.22 2.89
CA VAL A 125 9.14 17.49 3.68
C VAL A 125 9.90 18.67 3.08
N LYS A 126 10.07 19.73 3.87
CA LYS A 126 10.74 20.96 3.43
C LYS A 126 11.96 21.24 4.30
N GLY A 127 13.14 21.14 3.68
CA GLY A 127 14.42 21.37 4.35
C GLY A 127 14.82 20.22 5.28
N GLU A 128 15.86 20.49 6.10
CA GLU A 128 16.46 19.55 7.06
C GLU A 128 16.41 20.14 8.47
N THR A 129 15.21 20.36 8.99
CA THR A 129 14.96 20.93 10.31
C THR A 129 14.41 19.88 11.27
N PRO A 130 14.45 20.07 12.60
CA PRO A 130 13.75 19.18 13.54
C PRO A 130 12.28 19.01 13.20
N ALA A 131 11.57 20.07 12.79
CA ALA A 131 10.19 20.01 12.35
C ALA A 131 10.02 19.17 11.06
N SER A 132 10.98 19.22 10.12
CA SER A 132 10.98 18.38 8.91
C SER A 132 11.12 16.90 9.25
N ALA A 133 11.92 16.56 10.26
CA ALA A 133 12.05 15.20 10.76
C ALA A 133 10.73 14.65 11.33
N GLU A 134 9.98 15.50 12.06
CA GLU A 134 8.65 15.14 12.56
C GLU A 134 7.63 14.90 11.43
N VAL A 135 7.67 15.73 10.39
CA VAL A 135 6.85 15.55 9.20
C VAL A 135 7.22 14.25 8.48
N ASP A 136 8.51 13.92 8.33
CA ASP A 136 8.95 12.67 7.72
C ASP A 136 8.51 11.44 8.53
N ALA A 137 8.63 11.50 9.85
CA ALA A 137 8.15 10.44 10.74
C ALA A 137 6.64 10.21 10.60
N ALA A 138 5.85 11.30 10.59
CA ALA A 138 4.41 11.25 10.37
C ALA A 138 4.05 10.68 9.00
N LEU A 139 4.82 11.01 7.97
CA LEU A 139 4.63 10.55 6.60
C LEU A 139 4.91 9.05 6.48
N VAL A 140 5.98 8.54 7.09
CA VAL A 140 6.31 7.10 7.10
C VAL A 140 5.22 6.31 7.82
N ASP A 141 4.77 6.77 8.99
CA ASP A 141 3.67 6.13 9.72
C ASP A 141 2.37 6.17 8.91
N GLY A 142 2.00 7.34 8.40
CA GLY A 142 0.80 7.53 7.57
C GLY A 142 0.80 6.68 6.31
N TYR A 143 1.94 6.52 5.65
CA TYR A 143 2.06 5.62 4.52
C TYR A 143 1.80 4.17 4.92
N ARG A 144 2.47 3.69 5.97
CA ARG A 144 2.36 2.29 6.42
C ARG A 144 0.98 1.93 6.94
N ARG A 145 0.35 2.85 7.68
CA ARG A 145 -0.92 2.61 8.37
C ARG A 145 -2.15 2.94 7.52
N LEU A 146 -2.09 3.96 6.68
CA LEU A 146 -3.25 4.50 5.96
C LEU A 146 -3.10 4.39 4.45
N LEU A 147 -2.10 5.06 3.88
CA LEU A 147 -2.01 5.29 2.44
C LEU A 147 -1.62 4.03 1.67
N GLY A 148 -0.61 3.30 2.15
CA GLY A 148 -0.15 2.05 1.53
C GLY A 148 -1.25 0.99 1.45
N PRO A 149 -1.92 0.64 2.56
CA PRO A 149 -3.05 -0.30 2.54
C PRO A 149 -4.20 0.14 1.63
N SER A 150 -4.51 1.44 1.60
CA SER A 150 -5.54 1.99 0.70
C SER A 150 -5.15 1.83 -0.77
N MET A 151 -3.90 2.16 -1.13
CA MET A 151 -3.38 2.01 -2.50
C MET A 151 -3.30 0.53 -2.91
N GLU A 152 -2.90 -0.35 -2.01
CA GLU A 152 -2.88 -1.79 -2.25
C GLU A 152 -4.27 -2.32 -2.55
N THR A 153 -5.29 -1.90 -1.80
CA THR A 153 -6.69 -2.27 -2.02
C THR A 153 -7.18 -1.82 -3.41
N GLU A 154 -6.91 -0.59 -3.80
CA GLU A 154 -7.26 -0.06 -5.13
C GLU A 154 -6.55 -0.87 -6.24
N MET A 155 -5.26 -1.17 -6.08
CA MET A 155 -4.49 -1.93 -7.07
C MET A 155 -4.95 -3.38 -7.16
N ARG A 156 -5.25 -4.02 -6.04
CA ARG A 156 -5.80 -5.38 -5.98
C ARG A 156 -7.10 -5.49 -6.78
N ALA A 157 -8.01 -4.55 -6.57
CA ALA A 157 -9.26 -4.50 -7.33
C ALA A 157 -9.03 -4.33 -8.84
N THR A 158 -8.08 -3.46 -9.22
CA THR A 158 -7.71 -3.23 -10.62
C THR A 158 -7.11 -4.47 -11.27
N LEU A 159 -6.17 -5.14 -10.59
CA LEU A 159 -5.54 -6.35 -11.11
C LEU A 159 -6.54 -7.50 -11.23
N LYS A 160 -7.42 -7.66 -10.23
CA LYS A 160 -8.48 -8.67 -10.27
C LYS A 160 -9.43 -8.44 -11.44
N ALA A 161 -9.93 -7.21 -11.62
CA ALA A 161 -10.83 -6.88 -12.71
C ALA A 161 -10.22 -7.16 -14.08
N ARG A 162 -8.94 -6.77 -14.30
CA ARG A 162 -8.21 -7.10 -15.51
C ARG A 162 -8.10 -8.60 -15.74
N ALA A 163 -7.76 -9.34 -14.68
CA ALA A 163 -7.56 -10.79 -14.76
C ALA A 163 -8.88 -11.52 -15.05
N ASP A 164 -9.96 -11.11 -14.43
CA ASP A 164 -11.30 -11.65 -14.68
C ASP A 164 -11.75 -11.39 -16.13
N GLU A 165 -11.54 -10.18 -16.65
CA GLU A 165 -11.88 -9.83 -18.04
C GLU A 165 -11.11 -10.69 -19.06
N GLU A 166 -9.80 -10.86 -18.86
CA GLU A 166 -8.98 -11.71 -19.73
C GLU A 166 -9.38 -13.17 -19.65
N ALA A 167 -9.68 -13.70 -18.46
CA ALA A 167 -10.14 -15.07 -18.27
C ALA A 167 -11.47 -15.32 -19.00
N ILE A 168 -12.41 -14.39 -18.95
CA ILE A 168 -13.69 -14.47 -19.67
C ILE A 168 -13.46 -14.49 -21.19
N LYS A 169 -12.56 -13.64 -21.71
CA LYS A 169 -12.23 -13.62 -23.15
C LYS A 169 -11.66 -14.96 -23.62
N VAL A 170 -10.70 -15.52 -22.87
CA VAL A 170 -10.11 -16.83 -23.20
C VAL A 170 -11.15 -17.94 -23.15
N PHE A 171 -12.00 -17.94 -22.13
CA PHE A 171 -13.09 -18.92 -22.02
C PHE A 171 -14.06 -18.83 -23.20
N ALA A 172 -14.49 -17.62 -23.55
CA ALA A 172 -15.42 -17.39 -24.66
C ALA A 172 -14.81 -17.83 -26.01
N GLN A 173 -13.51 -17.59 -26.23
CA GLN A 173 -12.81 -18.04 -27.41
C GLN A 173 -12.73 -19.57 -27.48
N ASN A 174 -12.32 -20.23 -26.41
CA ASN A 174 -12.23 -21.70 -26.34
C ASN A 174 -13.61 -22.35 -26.57
N LEU A 175 -14.67 -21.80 -25.97
CA LEU A 175 -16.03 -22.28 -26.18
C LEU A 175 -16.46 -22.15 -27.64
N ARG A 176 -16.17 -21.01 -28.27
CA ARG A 176 -16.45 -20.79 -29.70
C ARG A 176 -15.73 -21.80 -30.60
N GLU A 177 -14.45 -22.05 -30.34
CA GLU A 177 -13.64 -23.02 -31.08
C GLU A 177 -14.22 -24.44 -30.95
N LEU A 178 -14.60 -24.86 -29.76
CA LEU A 178 -15.25 -26.14 -29.51
C LEU A 178 -16.58 -26.28 -30.27
N LEU A 179 -17.41 -25.22 -30.27
CA LEU A 179 -18.71 -25.25 -30.97
C LEU A 179 -18.58 -25.21 -32.50
N LEU A 180 -17.49 -24.67 -33.05
CA LEU A 180 -17.23 -24.62 -34.48
C LEU A 180 -16.54 -25.91 -35.00
N ALA A 181 -15.93 -26.70 -34.11
CA ALA A 181 -15.29 -27.96 -34.43
C ALA A 181 -16.25 -29.18 -34.39
N ALA A 182 -17.44 -29.00 -33.87
CA ALA A 182 -18.52 -29.98 -33.79
C ALA A 182 -19.48 -29.87 -35.00
#